data_2b429847bb38e3bf2f76b5caa0ae5203
#
_entry.id   2b429847bb38e3bf2f76b5caa0ae5203
#
_cell.length_a   1.000
_cell.length_b   1.000
_cell.length_c   1.000
_cell.angle_alpha   90.00
_cell.angle_beta   90.00
_cell.angle_gamma   90.00
#
_symmetry.space_group_name_H-M   'P 1'
#
loop_
_entity.id
_entity.type
_entity.pdbx_description
1 polymer ?
#
loop_
_entity_poly.entity_id
_entity_poly.type
_entity_poly.pdbx_seq_one_letter_code
_entity_poly.pdbx_strand_id
1 'polypeptide(L)'
;MSWVIRKITCQDIKGFNGSHEFLFESGLNVIYGPNGQGKSSIVDSLRWALIGKLPKVDAIAAGSQSLINKNAGLVNGMPEVIVEMTNNDNENMIIIRRGHKKPNSSREYGGLTPGQEGLEPLEVSVHGDSYTGWYGEAQEIIEEKLGLKSSTLAKCSVVSQGDIMSIVSGKETELNNILHDLLGIRSLVDIGPELSEGKRKADSVVKKLNKELTGNDSPINKWISQNDLLDAELNAKQSQAQSEH
;
A
#
# COMPACT_ATOMS: atom_id res chain seq x y z
N MET A 1 12.64 -8.53 -9.41
CA MET A 1 12.17 -8.93 -10.76
C MET A 1 11.82 -7.66 -11.53
N SER A 2 12.20 -7.57 -12.81
CA SER A 2 11.89 -6.39 -13.63
C SER A 2 10.84 -6.78 -14.66
N TRP A 3 9.68 -6.10 -14.64
CA TRP A 3 8.60 -6.31 -15.60
C TRP A 3 8.69 -5.28 -16.73
N VAL A 4 8.51 -5.72 -17.95
CA VAL A 4 8.53 -4.88 -19.15
C VAL A 4 7.16 -4.93 -19.80
N ILE A 5 6.58 -3.75 -20.06
CA ILE A 5 5.31 -3.64 -20.77
C ILE A 5 5.56 -4.01 -22.24
N ARG A 6 4.75 -4.91 -22.77
CA ARG A 6 4.81 -5.37 -24.17
C ARG A 6 3.69 -4.79 -25.00
N LYS A 7 2.50 -4.72 -24.42
CA LYS A 7 1.33 -4.20 -25.14
C LYS A 7 0.38 -3.51 -24.16
N ILE A 8 -0.26 -2.45 -24.66
CA ILE A 8 -1.40 -1.80 -23.99
C ILE A 8 -2.52 -1.76 -25.02
N THR A 9 -3.68 -2.30 -24.66
CA THR A 9 -4.92 -2.16 -25.43
C THR A 9 -5.85 -1.22 -24.68
N CYS A 10 -6.31 -0.16 -25.35
CA CYS A 10 -7.22 0.85 -24.79
C CYS A 10 -8.53 0.80 -25.59
N GLN A 11 -9.63 0.55 -24.91
CA GLN A 11 -10.94 0.52 -25.51
C GLN A 11 -11.84 1.57 -24.84
N ASP A 12 -12.45 2.43 -25.65
CA ASP A 12 -13.45 3.42 -25.24
C ASP A 12 -13.04 4.29 -24.05
N ILE A 13 -11.75 4.55 -23.91
CA ILE A 13 -11.17 5.28 -22.78
C ILE A 13 -10.56 6.62 -23.23
N LYS A 14 -10.91 7.69 -22.56
CA LYS A 14 -10.33 9.03 -22.76
C LYS A 14 -10.36 9.48 -24.24
N GLY A 15 -9.20 9.61 -24.86
CA GLY A 15 -9.06 10.02 -26.26
C GLY A 15 -9.34 8.91 -27.29
N PHE A 16 -9.51 7.66 -26.84
CA PHE A 16 -9.66 6.49 -27.71
C PHE A 16 -11.14 6.10 -27.82
N ASN A 17 -11.64 6.10 -29.06
CA ASN A 17 -12.95 5.59 -29.41
C ASN A 17 -12.78 4.25 -30.12
N GLY A 18 -13.37 3.18 -29.61
CA GLY A 18 -13.10 1.82 -30.02
C GLY A 18 -11.78 1.27 -29.45
N SER A 19 -11.29 0.18 -29.99
CA SER A 19 -10.10 -0.51 -29.51
C SER A 19 -8.84 -0.02 -30.24
N HIS A 20 -7.81 0.32 -29.49
CA HIS A 20 -6.51 0.76 -29.97
C HIS A 20 -5.39 0.00 -29.25
N GLU A 21 -4.47 -0.55 -30.02
CA GLU A 21 -3.33 -1.31 -29.49
C GLU A 21 -2.02 -0.53 -29.66
N PHE A 22 -1.18 -0.59 -28.63
CA PHE A 22 0.15 0.03 -28.62
C PHE A 22 1.17 -1.04 -28.21
N LEU A 23 2.12 -1.30 -29.06
CA LEU A 23 3.21 -2.24 -28.82
C LEU A 23 4.44 -1.51 -28.32
N PHE A 24 5.14 -2.12 -27.38
CA PHE A 24 6.36 -1.59 -26.78
C PHE A 24 7.49 -2.61 -26.87
N GLU A 25 8.67 -2.10 -27.16
CA GLU A 25 9.90 -2.89 -27.16
C GLU A 25 10.68 -2.66 -25.86
N SER A 26 11.71 -3.47 -25.65
CA SER A 26 12.62 -3.26 -24.52
C SER A 26 13.44 -1.99 -24.74
N GLY A 27 13.63 -1.19 -23.68
CA GLY A 27 14.38 0.06 -23.72
C GLY A 27 13.49 1.29 -23.87
N LEU A 28 13.99 2.31 -24.57
CA LEU A 28 13.31 3.59 -24.70
C LEU A 28 12.27 3.56 -25.82
N ASN A 29 11.01 3.78 -25.45
CA ASN A 29 9.90 3.97 -26.38
C ASN A 29 9.47 5.43 -26.37
N VAL A 30 9.41 6.07 -27.53
CA VAL A 30 9.04 7.50 -27.65
C VAL A 30 7.70 7.62 -28.37
N ILE A 31 6.72 8.20 -27.68
CA ILE A 31 5.38 8.48 -28.23
C ILE A 31 5.32 9.94 -28.62
N TYR A 32 5.22 10.22 -29.92
CA TYR A 32 5.16 11.57 -30.46
C TYR A 32 3.93 11.77 -31.35
N GLY A 33 3.56 13.02 -31.57
CA GLY A 33 2.44 13.40 -32.43
C GLY A 33 1.83 14.76 -32.03
N PRO A 34 0.87 15.30 -32.79
CA PRO A 34 0.19 16.56 -32.51
C PRO A 34 -0.55 16.55 -31.18
N ASN A 35 -0.84 17.73 -30.65
CA ASN A 35 -1.65 17.86 -29.43
C ASN A 35 -3.09 17.36 -29.67
N GLY A 36 -3.69 16.76 -28.65
CA GLY A 36 -5.04 16.21 -28.72
C GLY A 36 -5.16 14.80 -29.30
N GLN A 37 -4.08 14.18 -29.78
CA GLN A 37 -4.08 12.84 -30.38
C GLN A 37 -3.99 11.69 -29.37
N GLY A 38 -4.22 11.93 -28.08
CA GLY A 38 -4.32 10.85 -27.10
C GLY A 38 -3.00 10.38 -26.48
N LYS A 39 -1.85 11.07 -26.72
CA LYS A 39 -0.56 10.69 -26.10
C LYS A 39 -0.63 10.55 -24.57
N SER A 40 -1.19 11.55 -23.90
CA SER A 40 -1.39 11.49 -22.44
C SER A 40 -2.44 10.46 -22.04
N SER A 41 -3.37 10.13 -22.94
CA SER A 41 -4.38 9.10 -22.67
C SER A 41 -3.78 7.71 -22.56
N ILE A 42 -2.67 7.40 -23.27
CA ILE A 42 -1.94 6.13 -23.13
C ILE A 42 -1.38 6.01 -21.71
N VAL A 43 -0.71 7.08 -21.21
CA VAL A 43 -0.13 7.10 -19.87
C VAL A 43 -1.23 7.03 -18.80
N ASP A 44 -2.32 7.77 -18.99
CA ASP A 44 -3.46 7.74 -18.08
C ASP A 44 -4.14 6.36 -18.07
N SER A 45 -4.25 5.70 -19.22
CA SER A 45 -4.80 4.34 -19.33
C SER A 45 -3.91 3.33 -18.61
N LEU A 46 -2.59 3.40 -18.82
CA LEU A 46 -1.63 2.56 -18.09
C LEU A 46 -1.74 2.78 -16.57
N ARG A 47 -1.77 4.03 -16.15
CA ARG A 47 -1.91 4.38 -14.74
C ARG A 47 -3.20 3.83 -14.15
N TRP A 48 -4.30 3.99 -14.87
CA TRP A 48 -5.57 3.44 -14.42
C TRP A 48 -5.55 1.91 -14.33
N ALA A 49 -4.98 1.22 -15.31
CA ALA A 49 -4.85 -0.23 -15.29
C ALA A 49 -4.05 -0.73 -14.09
N LEU A 50 -2.88 -0.12 -13.81
CA LEU A 50 -1.98 -0.57 -12.75
C LEU A 50 -2.45 -0.16 -11.34
N ILE A 51 -3.07 1.01 -11.20
CA ILE A 51 -3.31 1.64 -9.89
C ILE A 51 -4.81 1.78 -9.57
N GLY A 52 -5.67 1.80 -10.60
CA GLY A 52 -7.10 2.03 -10.43
C GLY A 52 -7.50 3.48 -10.17
N LYS A 53 -6.56 4.42 -10.19
CA LYS A 53 -6.79 5.84 -9.91
C LYS A 53 -6.21 6.73 -11.01
N LEU A 54 -6.89 7.82 -11.32
CA LEU A 54 -6.42 8.85 -12.23
C LEU A 54 -6.11 10.14 -11.45
N PRO A 55 -4.97 10.81 -11.72
CA PRO A 55 -4.50 11.94 -10.90
C PRO A 55 -5.45 13.11 -10.79
N LYS A 56 -6.27 13.31 -11.81
CA LYS A 56 -7.16 14.50 -11.92
C LYS A 56 -8.61 14.21 -11.56
N VAL A 57 -9.00 12.96 -11.35
CA VAL A 57 -10.39 12.60 -10.99
C VAL A 57 -10.62 12.79 -9.50
N ASP A 58 -9.57 12.63 -8.68
CA ASP A 58 -9.64 12.87 -7.23
C ASP A 58 -9.71 14.36 -6.86
N ALA A 59 -9.24 15.26 -7.73
CA ALA A 59 -9.10 16.70 -7.45
C ALA A 59 -10.27 17.54 -7.97
N ILE A 60 -11.08 17.01 -8.88
CA ILE A 60 -12.18 17.76 -9.48
C ILE A 60 -13.48 17.06 -9.18
N ALA A 61 -14.30 17.70 -8.35
CA ALA A 61 -15.70 17.32 -8.21
C ALA A 61 -16.31 17.16 -9.61
N ALA A 62 -16.45 15.90 -9.98
CA ALA A 62 -17.33 15.38 -11.00
C ALA A 62 -17.79 16.34 -12.11
N GLY A 63 -17.19 16.28 -13.26
CA GLY A 63 -17.82 16.87 -14.42
C GLY A 63 -16.97 17.00 -15.68
N SER A 64 -15.68 17.22 -15.56
CA SER A 64 -14.89 17.61 -16.74
C SER A 64 -13.89 16.57 -17.25
N GLN A 65 -13.70 15.44 -16.56
CA GLN A 65 -12.78 14.40 -17.03
C GLN A 65 -13.38 13.01 -16.87
N SER A 66 -14.16 12.65 -17.87
CA SER A 66 -14.67 11.30 -18.05
C SER A 66 -13.52 10.32 -18.33
N LEU A 67 -13.56 9.15 -17.67
CA LEU A 67 -12.72 8.02 -18.06
C LEU A 67 -13.17 7.48 -19.41
N ILE A 68 -14.48 7.45 -19.65
CA ILE A 68 -15.08 6.93 -20.87
C ILE A 68 -14.95 7.96 -22.00
N ASN A 69 -14.63 7.49 -23.20
CA ASN A 69 -14.65 8.33 -24.38
C ASN A 69 -16.05 8.89 -24.62
N LYS A 70 -16.18 10.20 -24.86
CA LYS A 70 -17.47 10.87 -25.06
C LYS A 70 -18.25 10.39 -26.28
N ASN A 71 -17.53 9.86 -27.27
CA ASN A 71 -18.10 9.36 -28.52
C ASN A 71 -18.27 7.85 -28.53
N ALA A 72 -17.84 7.15 -27.46
CA ALA A 72 -18.09 5.72 -27.32
C ALA A 72 -19.58 5.46 -27.34
N GLY A 73 -20.03 4.59 -28.19
CA GLY A 73 -21.46 4.25 -28.31
C GLY A 73 -21.98 3.73 -26.98
N LEU A 74 -22.86 4.51 -26.37
CA LEU A 74 -23.31 4.36 -24.98
C LEU A 74 -24.11 3.08 -24.68
N VAL A 75 -24.38 2.25 -25.67
CA VAL A 75 -25.28 1.09 -25.47
C VAL A 75 -24.61 -0.05 -24.74
N ASN A 76 -23.28 -0.19 -24.85
CA ASN A 76 -22.47 -1.18 -24.13
C ASN A 76 -21.01 -0.72 -23.91
N GLY A 77 -20.74 0.58 -23.96
CA GLY A 77 -19.38 1.10 -23.83
C GLY A 77 -18.85 0.90 -22.41
N MET A 78 -18.12 -0.17 -22.23
CA MET A 78 -17.28 -0.37 -21.04
C MET A 78 -15.87 0.04 -21.41
N PRO A 79 -15.31 1.09 -20.80
CA PRO A 79 -13.91 1.40 -21.00
C PRO A 79 -13.09 0.22 -20.45
N GLU A 80 -12.18 -0.27 -21.25
CA GLU A 80 -11.31 -1.38 -20.89
C GLU A 80 -9.86 -1.02 -21.21
N VAL A 81 -8.97 -1.40 -20.32
CA VAL A 81 -7.53 -1.34 -20.57
C VAL A 81 -6.93 -2.69 -20.26
N ILE A 82 -6.20 -3.24 -21.23
CA ILE A 82 -5.43 -4.47 -21.10
C ILE A 82 -3.96 -4.10 -21.14
N VAL A 83 -3.20 -4.52 -20.15
CA VAL A 83 -1.74 -4.36 -20.10
C VAL A 83 -1.09 -5.74 -20.09
N GLU A 84 -0.28 -6.01 -21.09
CA GLU A 84 0.50 -7.24 -21.20
C GLU A 84 1.96 -6.94 -20.85
N MET A 85 2.51 -7.68 -19.91
CA MET A 85 3.87 -7.51 -19.39
C MET A 85 4.61 -8.84 -19.39
N THR A 86 5.93 -8.76 -19.51
CA THR A 86 6.84 -9.91 -19.40
C THR A 86 7.97 -9.56 -18.45
N ASN A 87 8.42 -10.53 -17.66
CA ASN A 87 9.62 -10.36 -16.84
C ASN A 87 10.85 -11.02 -17.48
N ASN A 88 12.00 -10.91 -16.79
CA ASN A 88 13.25 -11.50 -17.27
C ASN A 88 13.24 -13.04 -17.31
N ASP A 89 12.32 -13.67 -16.57
CA ASP A 89 12.16 -15.12 -16.52
C ASP A 89 11.16 -15.63 -17.58
N ASN A 90 10.73 -14.75 -18.50
CA ASN A 90 9.72 -14.97 -19.52
C ASN A 90 8.32 -15.33 -18.94
N GLU A 91 8.05 -14.95 -17.73
CA GLU A 91 6.70 -15.03 -17.18
C GLU A 91 5.85 -13.90 -17.77
N ASN A 92 4.62 -14.22 -18.11
CA ASN A 92 3.66 -13.25 -18.62
C ASN A 92 2.68 -12.83 -17.51
N MET A 93 2.38 -11.53 -17.45
CA MET A 93 1.32 -10.98 -16.65
C MET A 93 0.39 -10.16 -17.53
N ILE A 94 -0.90 -10.43 -17.41
CA ILE A 94 -1.95 -9.70 -18.13
C ILE A 94 -2.85 -9.06 -17.07
N ILE A 95 -3.02 -7.75 -17.17
CA ILE A 95 -3.88 -6.97 -16.30
C ILE A 95 -5.01 -6.43 -17.16
N ILE A 96 -6.25 -6.74 -16.82
CA ILE A 96 -7.45 -6.25 -17.49
C ILE A 96 -8.25 -5.44 -16.48
N ARG A 97 -8.43 -4.14 -16.75
CA ARG A 97 -9.27 -3.29 -15.92
C ARG A 97 -10.40 -2.71 -16.74
N ARG A 98 -11.61 -2.86 -16.20
CA ARG A 98 -12.86 -2.41 -16.82
C ARG A 98 -13.52 -1.33 -15.99
N GLY A 99 -14.13 -0.39 -16.65
CA GLY A 99 -14.92 0.66 -16.04
C GLY A 99 -16.37 0.63 -16.51
N HIS A 100 -17.26 1.25 -15.72
CA HIS A 100 -18.68 1.30 -16.02
C HIS A 100 -19.24 2.69 -15.72
N LYS A 101 -20.15 3.15 -16.58
CA LYS A 101 -20.95 4.34 -16.34
C LYS A 101 -22.26 3.93 -15.66
N LYS A 102 -22.50 4.42 -14.44
CA LYS A 102 -23.78 4.20 -13.78
C LYS A 102 -24.90 4.90 -14.57
N PRO A 103 -25.99 4.20 -14.91
CA PRO A 103 -27.16 4.83 -15.46
C PRO A 103 -27.65 5.95 -14.50
N ASN A 104 -27.99 7.10 -15.03
CA ASN A 104 -28.49 8.26 -14.27
C ASN A 104 -27.50 8.89 -13.26
N SER A 105 -26.21 8.64 -13.36
CA SER A 105 -25.20 9.30 -12.56
C SER A 105 -24.40 10.27 -13.45
N SER A 106 -24.22 11.50 -12.97
CA SER A 106 -23.28 12.46 -13.56
C SER A 106 -21.81 12.08 -13.27
N ARG A 107 -21.60 11.06 -12.42
CA ARG A 107 -20.28 10.59 -12.04
C ARG A 107 -19.95 9.30 -12.79
N GLU A 108 -18.89 9.32 -13.53
CA GLU A 108 -18.29 8.11 -14.12
C GLU A 108 -17.37 7.47 -13.10
N TYR A 109 -17.66 6.22 -12.78
CA TYR A 109 -16.80 5.45 -11.88
C TYR A 109 -16.00 4.44 -12.70
N GLY A 110 -14.72 4.40 -12.48
CA GLY A 110 -13.85 3.35 -12.99
C GLY A 110 -14.06 2.04 -12.24
N GLY A 111 -15.24 1.46 -12.30
CA GLY A 111 -15.52 0.17 -11.67
C GLY A 111 -16.87 -0.39 -12.08
N LEU A 112 -16.96 -1.71 -12.22
CA LEU A 112 -18.23 -2.42 -12.47
C LEU A 112 -19.11 -2.42 -11.22
N THR A 113 -20.42 -2.43 -11.42
CA THR A 113 -21.36 -2.67 -10.33
C THR A 113 -21.35 -4.17 -9.98
N PRO A 114 -21.36 -4.57 -8.70
CA PRO A 114 -21.50 -5.98 -8.34
C PRO A 114 -22.75 -6.59 -8.98
N GLY A 115 -22.62 -7.72 -9.64
CA GLY A 115 -23.74 -8.46 -10.21
C GLY A 115 -23.91 -8.35 -11.73
N GLN A 116 -23.01 -7.70 -12.47
CA GLN A 116 -22.94 -7.88 -13.91
C GLN A 116 -22.28 -9.24 -14.20
N GLU A 117 -23.09 -10.19 -14.64
CA GLU A 117 -22.63 -11.56 -14.91
C GLU A 117 -21.43 -11.58 -15.88
N GLY A 118 -20.36 -12.21 -15.47
CA GLY A 118 -19.24 -12.62 -16.32
C GLY A 118 -18.15 -11.59 -16.60
N LEU A 119 -18.20 -10.37 -16.00
CA LEU A 119 -17.16 -9.36 -16.18
C LEU A 119 -16.72 -8.80 -14.84
N GLU A 120 -15.48 -9.11 -14.46
CA GLU A 120 -14.88 -8.58 -13.25
C GLU A 120 -14.20 -7.22 -13.52
N PRO A 121 -14.23 -6.29 -12.55
CA PRO A 121 -13.66 -4.96 -12.71
C PRO A 121 -12.14 -4.97 -12.84
N LEU A 122 -11.50 -5.94 -12.23
CA LEU A 122 -10.06 -6.17 -12.32
C LEU A 122 -9.79 -7.67 -12.43
N GLU A 123 -9.11 -8.05 -13.48
CA GLU A 123 -8.58 -9.39 -13.69
C GLU A 123 -7.07 -9.29 -13.82
N VAL A 124 -6.35 -10.15 -13.13
CA VAL A 124 -4.90 -10.27 -13.23
C VAL A 124 -4.57 -11.72 -13.49
N SER A 125 -3.94 -11.99 -14.61
CA SER A 125 -3.44 -13.33 -14.92
C SER A 125 -1.92 -13.34 -14.87
N VAL A 126 -1.36 -14.24 -14.09
CA VAL A 126 0.08 -14.43 -13.98
C VAL A 126 0.38 -15.89 -14.23
N HIS A 127 1.14 -16.17 -15.27
CA HIS A 127 1.59 -17.53 -15.63
C HIS A 127 0.46 -18.57 -15.77
N GLY A 128 -0.74 -18.10 -16.13
CA GLY A 128 -1.94 -18.92 -16.30
C GLY A 128 -2.88 -18.97 -15.10
N ASP A 129 -2.42 -18.54 -13.93
CA ASP A 129 -3.29 -18.35 -12.76
C ASP A 129 -4.02 -17.02 -12.89
N SER A 130 -5.33 -17.02 -12.64
CA SER A 130 -6.20 -15.85 -12.77
C SER A 130 -6.72 -15.41 -11.40
N TYR A 131 -6.57 -14.12 -11.13
CA TYR A 131 -7.04 -13.46 -9.91
C TYR A 131 -8.05 -12.39 -10.31
N THR A 132 -9.20 -12.40 -9.68
CA THR A 132 -10.29 -11.48 -10.01
C THR A 132 -10.79 -10.77 -8.76
N GLY A 133 -11.25 -9.54 -8.90
CA GLY A 133 -11.83 -8.82 -7.78
C GLY A 133 -11.98 -7.32 -7.97
N TRP A 134 -12.54 -6.68 -6.95
CA TRP A 134 -12.83 -5.25 -7.00
C TRP A 134 -11.62 -4.36 -6.78
N TYR A 135 -10.88 -4.57 -5.71
CA TYR A 135 -9.69 -3.79 -5.32
C TYR A 135 -8.83 -4.52 -4.28
N GLY A 136 -9.24 -5.69 -3.81
CA GLY A 136 -8.51 -6.42 -2.78
C GLY A 136 -7.41 -7.27 -3.39
N GLU A 137 -7.69 -8.53 -3.49
CA GLU A 137 -6.72 -9.57 -3.82
C GLU A 137 -6.02 -9.35 -5.18
N ALA A 138 -6.77 -9.04 -6.24
CA ALA A 138 -6.18 -8.81 -7.56
C ALA A 138 -5.25 -7.58 -7.61
N GLN A 139 -5.54 -6.51 -6.84
CA GLN A 139 -4.66 -5.35 -6.75
C GLN A 139 -3.40 -5.66 -5.94
N GLU A 140 -3.52 -6.45 -4.88
CA GLU A 140 -2.39 -6.91 -4.08
C GLU A 140 -1.42 -7.76 -4.90
N ILE A 141 -1.93 -8.62 -5.80
CA ILE A 141 -1.10 -9.39 -6.73
C ILE A 141 -0.29 -8.46 -7.65
N ILE A 142 -0.90 -7.40 -8.20
CA ILE A 142 -0.15 -6.42 -8.99
C ILE A 142 0.98 -5.80 -8.17
N GLU A 143 0.69 -5.36 -6.95
CA GLU A 143 1.67 -4.74 -6.06
C GLU A 143 2.79 -5.71 -5.68
N GLU A 144 2.45 -6.95 -5.38
CA GLU A 144 3.41 -8.02 -5.05
C GLU A 144 4.34 -8.31 -6.22
N LYS A 145 3.77 -8.55 -7.41
CA LYS A 145 4.55 -8.88 -8.62
C LYS A 145 5.43 -7.74 -9.10
N LEU A 146 4.95 -6.50 -8.99
CA LEU A 146 5.74 -5.32 -9.33
C LEU A 146 6.72 -4.92 -8.21
N GLY A 147 6.55 -5.43 -6.99
CA GLY A 147 7.37 -5.09 -5.82
C GLY A 147 7.16 -3.64 -5.33
N LEU A 148 6.10 -2.97 -5.75
CA LEU A 148 5.83 -1.57 -5.45
C LEU A 148 4.35 -1.37 -5.12
N LYS A 149 4.06 -0.60 -4.07
CA LYS A 149 2.69 -0.19 -3.75
C LYS A 149 2.12 0.75 -4.81
N SER A 150 0.82 0.72 -5.00
CA SER A 150 0.09 1.59 -5.95
C SER A 150 0.42 3.08 -5.77
N SER A 151 0.62 3.52 -4.52
CA SER A 151 1.00 4.91 -4.22
C SER A 151 2.38 5.29 -4.76
N THR A 152 3.31 4.37 -4.74
CA THR A 152 4.68 4.55 -5.22
C THR A 152 4.73 4.43 -6.74
N LEU A 153 4.02 3.45 -7.32
CA LEU A 153 3.84 3.34 -8.77
C LEU A 153 3.28 4.64 -9.36
N ALA A 154 2.30 5.27 -8.70
CA ALA A 154 1.69 6.51 -9.13
C ALA A 154 2.67 7.70 -9.17
N LYS A 155 3.66 7.72 -8.29
CA LYS A 155 4.58 8.84 -8.13
C LYS A 155 5.91 8.66 -8.87
N CYS A 156 6.38 7.43 -9.01
CA CYS A 156 7.73 7.13 -9.49
C CYS A 156 7.78 6.43 -10.85
N SER A 157 6.81 5.57 -11.14
CA SER A 157 6.86 4.70 -12.32
C SER A 157 5.95 5.17 -13.44
N VAL A 158 4.77 5.69 -13.12
CA VAL A 158 3.81 6.20 -14.10
C VAL A 158 3.52 7.67 -13.79
N VAL A 159 4.44 8.53 -14.21
CA VAL A 159 4.39 9.96 -13.89
C VAL A 159 3.60 10.70 -14.97
N SER A 160 2.51 11.34 -14.57
CA SER A 160 1.70 12.20 -15.46
C SER A 160 2.22 13.64 -15.47
N GLN A 161 1.76 14.41 -16.45
CA GLN A 161 2.11 15.83 -16.54
C GLN A 161 1.65 16.57 -15.28
N GLY A 162 2.60 17.18 -14.57
CA GLY A 162 2.37 17.89 -13.30
C GLY A 162 2.73 17.09 -12.04
N ASP A 163 2.84 15.78 -12.10
CA ASP A 163 3.21 14.96 -10.94
C ASP A 163 4.65 15.21 -10.48
N ILE A 164 5.56 15.53 -11.42
CA ILE A 164 6.96 15.88 -11.11
C ILE A 164 7.02 17.07 -10.15
N MET A 165 6.19 18.10 -10.39
CA MET A 165 6.17 19.27 -9.49
C MET A 165 5.65 18.90 -8.09
N SER A 166 4.71 17.97 -7.99
CA SER A 166 4.20 17.52 -6.69
C SER A 166 5.23 16.71 -5.90
N ILE A 167 6.10 15.97 -6.58
CA ILE A 167 7.21 15.23 -5.95
C ILE A 167 8.26 16.24 -5.43
N VAL A 168 8.60 17.26 -6.22
CA VAL A 168 9.63 18.27 -5.85
C VAL A 168 9.12 19.21 -4.76
N SER A 169 7.83 19.57 -4.79
CA SER A 169 7.20 20.46 -3.80
C SER A 169 6.55 19.73 -2.63
N GLY A 170 6.59 18.40 -2.61
CA GLY A 170 6.01 17.54 -1.58
C GLY A 170 6.69 17.71 -0.22
N LYS A 171 5.97 17.31 0.83
CA LYS A 171 6.54 17.29 2.18
C LYS A 171 7.67 16.27 2.27
N GLU A 172 8.70 16.58 3.04
CA GLU A 172 9.84 15.69 3.30
C GLU A 172 9.41 14.26 3.71
N THR A 173 8.35 14.14 4.51
CA THR A 173 7.78 12.86 4.91
C THR A 173 7.26 12.04 3.74
N GLU A 174 6.68 12.67 2.73
CA GLU A 174 6.19 11.98 1.53
C GLU A 174 7.34 11.48 0.66
N LEU A 175 8.37 12.32 0.50
CA LEU A 175 9.59 11.94 -0.23
C LEU A 175 10.30 10.78 0.44
N ASN A 176 10.46 10.82 1.75
CA ASN A 176 11.05 9.72 2.52
C ASN A 176 10.26 8.42 2.36
N ASN A 177 8.91 8.47 2.41
CA ASN A 177 8.08 7.29 2.18
C ASN A 177 8.29 6.69 0.78
N ILE A 178 8.39 7.55 -0.25
CA ILE A 178 8.66 7.11 -1.63
C ILE A 178 10.04 6.43 -1.71
N LEU A 179 11.05 7.04 -1.10
CA LEU A 179 12.41 6.48 -1.07
C LEU A 179 12.45 5.14 -0.33
N HIS A 180 11.76 5.02 0.81
CA HIS A 180 11.68 3.75 1.55
C HIS A 180 11.02 2.65 0.72
N ASP A 181 9.97 2.97 -0.04
CA ASP A 181 9.31 2.02 -0.94
C ASP A 181 10.25 1.60 -2.09
N LEU A 182 10.91 2.57 -2.74
CA LEU A 182 11.84 2.31 -3.85
C LEU A 182 13.07 1.49 -3.44
N LEU A 183 13.57 1.72 -2.22
CA LEU A 183 14.71 0.99 -1.68
C LEU A 183 14.31 -0.37 -1.08
N GLY A 184 13.02 -0.69 -1.02
CA GLY A 184 12.52 -1.93 -0.43
C GLY A 184 12.72 -2.03 1.09
N ILE A 185 13.01 -0.90 1.76
CA ILE A 185 13.29 -0.87 3.21
C ILE A 185 12.05 -0.54 4.05
N ARG A 186 10.89 -0.41 3.43
CA ARG A 186 9.65 -0.03 4.12
C ARG A 186 9.31 -0.97 5.26
N SER A 187 9.46 -2.27 5.06
CA SER A 187 9.24 -3.28 6.12
C SER A 187 10.12 -3.05 7.34
N LEU A 188 11.36 -2.60 7.14
CA LEU A 188 12.28 -2.27 8.25
C LEU A 188 11.85 -1.00 8.97
N VAL A 189 11.34 -0.01 8.24
CA VAL A 189 10.82 1.25 8.82
C VAL A 189 9.54 1.00 9.62
N ASP A 190 8.66 0.15 9.10
CA ASP A 190 7.39 -0.20 9.77
C ASP A 190 7.60 -1.01 11.07
N ILE A 191 8.68 -1.81 11.17
CA ILE A 191 9.06 -2.54 12.40
C ILE A 191 9.56 -1.59 13.50
N GLY A 192 10.13 -0.43 13.15
CA GLY A 192 10.69 0.51 14.12
C GLY A 192 9.74 0.93 15.25
N PRO A 193 8.51 1.39 14.95
CA PRO A 193 7.51 1.72 15.96
C PRO A 193 7.12 0.54 16.86
N GLU A 194 6.97 -0.66 16.30
CA GLU A 194 6.64 -1.89 17.06
C GLU A 194 7.75 -2.28 18.02
N LEU A 195 9.01 -2.20 17.58
CA LEU A 195 10.16 -2.43 18.45
C LEU A 195 10.25 -1.38 19.55
N SER A 196 9.96 -0.11 19.26
CA SER A 196 9.94 0.96 20.24
C SER A 196 8.85 0.76 21.30
N GLU A 197 7.68 0.30 20.90
CA GLU A 197 6.59 -0.05 21.80
C GLU A 197 6.93 -1.28 22.65
N GLY A 198 7.50 -2.31 22.04
CA GLY A 198 8.00 -3.50 22.74
C GLY A 198 9.03 -3.15 23.80
N LYS A 199 10.00 -2.29 23.45
CA LYS A 199 10.99 -1.76 24.39
C LYS A 199 10.31 -1.03 25.57
N ARG A 200 9.37 -0.11 25.28
CA ARG A 200 8.65 0.64 26.31
C ARG A 200 7.88 -0.27 27.27
N LYS A 201 7.24 -1.34 26.75
CA LYS A 201 6.56 -2.34 27.56
C LYS A 201 7.55 -3.10 28.45
N ALA A 202 8.66 -3.55 27.88
CA ALA A 202 9.72 -4.22 28.64
C ALA A 202 10.30 -3.32 29.74
N ASP A 203 10.63 -2.06 29.44
CA ASP A 203 11.12 -1.09 30.41
C ASP A 203 10.11 -0.85 31.55
N SER A 204 8.82 -0.82 31.25
CA SER A 204 7.77 -0.67 32.25
C SER A 204 7.70 -1.87 33.21
N VAL A 205 7.85 -3.09 32.67
CA VAL A 205 7.89 -4.33 33.46
C VAL A 205 9.13 -4.36 34.34
N VAL A 206 10.29 -4.01 33.79
CA VAL A 206 11.55 -3.94 34.56
C VAL A 206 11.42 -2.92 35.71
N LYS A 207 10.86 -1.73 35.44
CA LYS A 207 10.62 -0.74 36.49
C LYS A 207 9.69 -1.24 37.58
N LYS A 208 8.62 -1.97 37.21
CA LYS A 208 7.67 -2.55 38.17
C LYS A 208 8.37 -3.60 39.02
N LEU A 209 9.11 -4.53 38.41
CA LEU A 209 9.85 -5.55 39.15
C LEU A 209 10.92 -4.95 40.05
N ASN A 210 11.66 -3.96 39.60
CA ASN A 210 12.63 -3.27 40.46
C ASN A 210 11.96 -2.57 41.64
N LYS A 211 10.80 -1.96 41.44
CA LYS A 211 10.03 -1.35 42.58
C LYS A 211 9.55 -2.41 43.57
N GLU A 212 9.13 -3.58 43.10
CA GLU A 212 8.74 -4.70 43.94
C GLU A 212 9.93 -5.30 44.71
N LEU A 213 11.12 -5.32 44.11
CA LEU A 213 12.32 -5.84 44.77
C LEU A 213 12.97 -4.85 45.74
N THR A 214 12.99 -3.55 45.42
CA THR A 214 13.73 -2.53 46.18
C THR A 214 12.86 -1.58 46.96
N GLY A 215 11.54 -1.61 46.77
CA GLY A 215 10.61 -0.75 47.52
C GLY A 215 10.55 -1.11 49.00
N ASN A 216 10.24 -0.12 49.85
CA ASN A 216 10.11 -0.32 51.34
C ASN A 216 9.07 -1.40 51.67
N ASP A 217 8.06 -1.61 50.80
CA ASP A 217 7.03 -2.64 50.95
C ASP A 217 7.38 -3.96 50.21
N SER A 218 8.60 -4.10 49.72
CA SER A 218 8.97 -5.32 49.02
C SER A 218 8.88 -6.54 49.95
N PRO A 219 8.48 -7.72 49.42
CA PRO A 219 8.45 -8.93 50.24
C PRO A 219 9.81 -9.26 50.88
N ILE A 220 10.90 -8.90 50.19
CA ILE A 220 12.27 -9.09 50.72
C ILE A 220 12.54 -8.17 51.91
N ASN A 221 12.17 -6.90 51.81
CA ASN A 221 12.39 -5.96 52.93
C ASN A 221 11.49 -6.28 54.13
N LYS A 222 10.25 -6.75 53.87
CA LYS A 222 9.37 -7.25 54.95
C LYS A 222 9.95 -8.47 55.64
N TRP A 223 10.52 -9.39 54.88
CA TRP A 223 11.15 -10.58 55.40
C TRP A 223 12.40 -10.25 56.22
N ILE A 224 13.25 -9.32 55.72
CA ILE A 224 14.43 -8.84 56.47
C ILE A 224 13.99 -8.20 57.79
N SER A 225 13.02 -7.30 57.74
CA SER A 225 12.50 -6.64 58.98
C SER A 225 11.91 -7.63 60.01
N GLN A 226 11.23 -8.69 59.53
CA GLN A 226 10.73 -9.77 60.39
C GLN A 226 11.85 -10.58 61.02
N ASN A 227 12.90 -10.90 60.29
CA ASN A 227 14.07 -11.62 60.82
C ASN A 227 14.83 -10.77 61.85
N ASP A 228 15.04 -9.49 61.56
CA ASP A 228 15.68 -8.57 62.51
C ASP A 228 14.93 -8.47 63.85
N LEU A 229 13.57 -8.46 63.79
CA LEU A 229 12.72 -8.50 65.00
C LEU A 229 12.84 -9.79 65.77
N LEU A 230 12.85 -10.97 65.07
CA LEU A 230 13.02 -12.28 65.70
C LEU A 230 14.40 -12.44 66.34
N ASP A 231 15.44 -11.93 65.69
CA ASP A 231 16.81 -11.95 66.25
C ASP A 231 16.90 -11.06 67.50
N ALA A 232 16.23 -9.92 67.50
CA ALA A 232 16.18 -9.03 68.66
C ALA A 232 15.43 -9.68 69.87
N GLU A 233 14.28 -10.38 69.58
CA GLU A 233 13.55 -11.13 70.59
C GLU A 233 14.37 -12.29 71.16
N LEU A 234 15.10 -13.01 70.30
CA LEU A 234 15.95 -14.12 70.69
C LEU A 234 17.08 -13.65 71.63
N ASN A 235 17.74 -12.56 71.25
CA ASN A 235 18.81 -11.94 72.05
C ASN A 235 18.30 -11.43 73.41
N ALA A 236 17.10 -10.84 73.42
CA ALA A 236 16.47 -10.41 74.67
C ALA A 236 16.17 -11.56 75.62
N LYS A 237 15.62 -12.67 75.10
CA LYS A 237 15.35 -13.90 75.89
C LYS A 237 16.64 -14.57 76.41
N GLN A 238 17.69 -14.61 75.56
CA GLN A 238 18.99 -15.11 76.00
C GLN A 238 19.61 -14.27 77.16
N SER A 239 19.50 -12.97 77.05
CA SER A 239 19.98 -12.04 78.08
C SER A 239 19.21 -12.20 79.42
N GLN A 240 17.88 -12.41 79.28
CA GLN A 240 17.04 -12.70 80.45
C GLN A 240 17.44 -14.03 81.14
N ALA A 241 17.61 -15.10 80.36
CA ALA A 241 18.01 -16.40 80.90
C ALA A 241 19.43 -16.40 81.51
N GLN A 242 20.32 -15.51 81.06
CA GLN A 242 21.65 -15.31 81.67
C GLN A 242 21.60 -14.49 82.96
N SER A 243 20.58 -13.64 83.21
CA SER A 243 20.44 -12.84 84.43
C SER A 243 19.71 -13.55 85.56
N GLU A 244 19.08 -14.70 85.27
CA GLU A 244 18.38 -15.56 86.25
C GLU A 244 19.26 -16.71 86.79
N HIS A 245 20.52 -16.77 86.34
CA HIS A 245 21.56 -17.69 86.87
C HIS A 245 22.63 -16.87 87.62
#